data_c577e6357b2809a34be3e360d81cb11d
#
_entry.id   c577e6357b2809a34be3e360d81cb11d
#
_cell.length_a   1.000
_cell.length_b   1.000
_cell.length_c   1.000
_cell.angle_alpha   90.00
_cell.angle_beta   90.00
_cell.angle_gamma   90.00
#
_symmetry.space_group_name_H-M   'P 1'
#
loop_
_entity.id
_entity.type
_entity.pdbx_description
1 polymer ?
#
loop_
_entity_poly.entity_id
_entity_poly.type
_entity_poly.pdbx_seq_one_letter_code
_entity_poly.pdbx_strand_id
1 'polypeptide(L)'
;MLFRSGLFNPKDGLWWRDHDFVPPYKEPNGEDCYWSRGNGWAYAALVRVLEEIPAGEVHRVDYVNDFLAMSKAIKKCQRKDGFWNVSLHDETNFGGKETSGTALFVYGMAWGVRNGLLDKKEYLPVLLKAWNAMVQDAVHPDGCLGYVQGTGKEPKDGQPVTYDKIPDFEDYGIGCFLLAGTEVYKLN
;
A
#
# COMPACT_ATOMS: atom_id res chain seq x y z
N MET A 1 -11.68 -2.51 19.06
CA MET A 1 -10.47 -2.03 18.36
C MET A 1 -10.52 -0.51 18.31
N LEU A 2 -9.85 0.15 19.26
CA LEU A 2 -9.99 1.61 19.50
C LEU A 2 -9.53 2.49 18.31
N PHE A 3 -8.55 2.04 17.52
CA PHE A 3 -8.02 2.82 16.39
C PHE A 3 -8.92 2.82 15.14
N ARG A 4 -9.69 1.74 14.92
CA ARG A 4 -10.59 1.63 13.76
C ARG A 4 -11.71 2.67 13.77
N SER A 5 -12.21 3.03 14.94
CA SER A 5 -13.36 3.92 15.08
C SER A 5 -13.10 5.38 14.69
N GLY A 6 -11.83 5.81 14.60
CA GLY A 6 -11.49 7.20 14.31
C GLY A 6 -10.76 7.43 13.00
N LEU A 7 -10.06 6.42 12.47
CA LEU A 7 -9.16 6.59 11.33
C LEU A 7 -9.48 5.70 10.12
N PHE A 8 -10.32 4.68 10.25
CA PHE A 8 -10.76 3.87 9.12
C PHE A 8 -12.04 4.46 8.52
N ASN A 9 -12.00 4.74 7.22
CA ASN A 9 -13.20 5.12 6.48
C ASN A 9 -13.86 3.88 5.87
N PRO A 10 -14.98 3.37 6.42
CA PRO A 10 -15.63 2.17 5.90
C PRO A 10 -16.25 2.36 4.52
N LYS A 11 -16.55 3.60 4.10
CA LYS A 11 -17.08 3.92 2.78
C LYS A 11 -16.01 3.72 1.71
N ASP A 12 -14.81 4.20 1.97
CA ASP A 12 -13.71 4.15 1.01
C ASP A 12 -12.80 2.93 1.20
N GLY A 13 -12.87 2.25 2.38
CA GLY A 13 -12.05 1.10 2.70
C GLY A 13 -10.58 1.44 2.92
N LEU A 14 -10.28 2.66 3.31
CA LEU A 14 -8.92 3.18 3.50
C LEU A 14 -8.78 3.89 4.85
N TRP A 15 -7.54 4.10 5.27
CA TRP A 15 -7.20 4.75 6.53
C TRP A 15 -6.70 6.17 6.27
N TRP A 16 -7.29 7.15 6.99
CA TRP A 16 -6.62 8.43 7.18
C TRP A 16 -5.35 8.24 8.00
N ARG A 17 -4.35 9.04 7.72
CA ARG A 17 -3.08 8.94 8.43
C ARG A 17 -3.23 9.22 9.92
N ASP A 18 -3.96 10.28 10.28
CA ASP A 18 -4.29 10.70 11.64
C ASP A 18 -5.49 11.67 11.62
N HIS A 19 -5.78 12.27 12.77
CA HIS A 19 -6.93 13.17 12.93
C HIS A 19 -6.82 14.49 12.13
N ASP A 20 -5.62 14.90 11.72
CA ASP A 20 -5.44 16.11 10.91
C ASP A 20 -5.94 15.91 9.47
N PHE A 21 -6.04 14.65 9.00
CA PHE A 21 -6.50 14.29 7.66
C PHE A 21 -7.94 13.78 7.61
N VAL A 22 -8.62 13.67 8.75
CA VAL A 22 -10.06 13.35 8.78
C VAL A 22 -10.87 14.57 8.32
N PRO A 23 -12.07 14.41 7.70
CA PRO A 23 -12.91 15.55 7.38
C PRO A 23 -13.07 16.53 8.54
N PRO A 24 -12.96 17.86 8.29
CA PRO A 24 -13.19 18.51 6.99
C PRO A 24 -11.97 18.64 6.06
N TYR A 25 -10.80 18.06 6.39
CA TYR A 25 -9.66 18.09 5.49
C TYR A 25 -10.00 17.43 4.15
N LYS A 26 -9.60 18.06 3.06
CA LYS A 26 -9.76 17.57 1.69
C LYS A 26 -8.51 17.89 0.87
N GLU A 27 -8.23 17.04 -0.10
CA GLU A 27 -7.24 17.31 -1.13
C GLU A 27 -7.74 18.39 -2.12
N PRO A 28 -6.85 18.96 -2.96
CA PRO A 28 -7.21 19.99 -3.93
C PRO A 28 -8.35 19.59 -4.88
N ASN A 29 -8.50 18.30 -5.20
CA ASN A 29 -9.60 17.79 -6.01
C ASN A 29 -10.92 17.59 -5.25
N GLY A 30 -10.96 17.87 -3.94
CA GLY A 30 -12.12 17.71 -3.07
C GLY A 30 -12.30 16.31 -2.46
N GLU A 31 -11.45 15.36 -2.79
CA GLU A 31 -11.49 14.01 -2.23
C GLU A 31 -10.79 13.92 -0.85
N ASP A 32 -11.03 12.82 -0.14
CA ASP A 32 -10.33 12.52 1.10
C ASP A 32 -8.87 12.11 0.84
N CYS A 33 -7.97 12.56 1.71
CA CYS A 33 -6.54 12.27 1.60
C CYS A 33 -6.20 10.90 2.18
N TYR A 34 -5.73 9.99 1.33
CA TYR A 34 -5.25 8.67 1.73
C TYR A 34 -3.82 8.45 1.25
N TRP A 35 -2.90 8.47 2.19
CA TRP A 35 -1.48 8.26 1.92
C TRP A 35 -1.17 6.79 1.60
N SER A 36 -0.57 6.51 0.43
CA SER A 36 -0.31 5.14 -0.04
C SER A 36 0.59 4.36 0.91
N ARG A 37 1.74 4.91 1.30
CA ARG A 37 2.64 4.24 2.26
C ARG A 37 1.99 4.01 3.62
N GLY A 38 1.21 4.97 4.13
CA GLY A 38 0.45 4.80 5.37
C GLY A 38 -0.55 3.66 5.29
N ASN A 39 -1.33 3.62 4.21
CA ASN A 39 -2.25 2.51 3.93
C ASN A 39 -1.50 1.20 3.65
N GLY A 40 -0.33 1.26 3.03
CA GLY A 40 0.54 0.10 2.83
C GLY A 40 0.96 -0.54 4.15
N TRP A 41 1.39 0.25 5.12
CA TRP A 41 1.73 -0.25 6.47
C TRP A 41 0.50 -0.85 7.18
N ALA A 42 -0.66 -0.20 7.11
CA ALA A 42 -1.89 -0.74 7.69
C ALA A 42 -2.27 -2.08 7.04
N TYR A 43 -2.16 -2.18 5.71
CA TYR A 43 -2.45 -3.39 4.96
C TYR A 43 -1.48 -4.54 5.30
N ALA A 44 -0.18 -4.24 5.37
CA ALA A 44 0.84 -5.21 5.81
C ALA A 44 0.65 -5.63 7.26
N ALA A 45 0.25 -4.73 8.14
CA ALA A 45 -0.07 -5.05 9.53
C ALA A 45 -1.26 -6.02 9.63
N LEU A 46 -2.30 -5.86 8.81
CA LEU A 46 -3.42 -6.81 8.75
C LEU A 46 -2.94 -8.20 8.33
N VAL A 47 -2.05 -8.31 7.35
CA VAL A 47 -1.42 -9.59 6.97
C VAL A 47 -0.74 -10.24 8.18
N ARG A 48 0.16 -9.49 8.85
CA ARG A 48 0.91 -10.00 10.01
C ARG A 48 -0.01 -10.44 11.15
N VAL A 49 -1.03 -9.65 11.45
CA VAL A 49 -2.03 -10.01 12.46
C VAL A 49 -2.77 -11.29 12.07
N LEU A 50 -3.22 -11.41 10.80
CA LEU A 50 -3.96 -12.57 10.32
C LEU A 50 -3.10 -13.86 10.27
N GLU A 51 -1.79 -13.74 10.14
CA GLU A 51 -0.85 -14.87 10.24
C GLU A 51 -0.73 -15.40 11.68
N GLU A 52 -0.72 -14.51 12.66
CA GLU A 52 -0.40 -14.85 14.06
C GLU A 52 -1.64 -15.17 14.92
N ILE A 53 -2.79 -14.53 14.66
CA ILE A 53 -3.98 -14.74 15.50
C ILE A 53 -4.61 -16.11 15.25
N PRO A 54 -5.04 -16.83 16.30
CA PRO A 54 -5.72 -18.10 16.15
C PRO A 54 -6.97 -18.03 15.29
N ALA A 55 -7.28 -19.12 14.59
CA ALA A 55 -8.48 -19.20 13.73
C ALA A 55 -9.79 -18.94 14.49
N GLY A 56 -9.84 -19.30 15.78
CA GLY A 56 -11.00 -19.12 16.65
C GLY A 56 -11.06 -17.77 17.37
N GLU A 57 -10.13 -16.84 17.10
CA GLU A 57 -10.16 -15.51 17.74
C GLU A 57 -11.41 -14.73 17.32
N VAL A 58 -12.18 -14.23 18.29
CA VAL A 58 -13.47 -13.57 18.07
C VAL A 58 -13.38 -12.36 17.14
N HIS A 59 -12.28 -11.63 17.16
CA HIS A 59 -12.07 -10.46 16.31
C HIS A 59 -11.39 -10.76 14.96
N ARG A 60 -11.07 -12.05 14.67
CA ARG A 60 -10.44 -12.41 13.41
C ARG A 60 -11.29 -12.00 12.20
N VAL A 61 -12.60 -12.11 12.30
CA VAL A 61 -13.52 -11.71 11.24
C VAL A 61 -13.43 -10.20 10.93
N ASP A 62 -13.20 -9.37 11.93
CA ASP A 62 -13.06 -7.93 11.74
C ASP A 62 -11.79 -7.61 10.92
N TYR A 63 -10.66 -8.27 11.26
CA TYR A 63 -9.41 -8.12 10.50
C TYR A 63 -9.53 -8.61 9.06
N VAL A 64 -10.22 -9.74 8.83
CA VAL A 64 -10.49 -10.24 7.47
C VAL A 64 -11.34 -9.24 6.69
N ASN A 65 -12.40 -8.71 7.29
CA ASN A 65 -13.27 -7.73 6.62
C ASN A 65 -12.51 -6.44 6.27
N ASP A 66 -11.66 -5.94 7.17
CA ASP A 66 -10.83 -4.76 6.91
C ASP A 66 -9.80 -5.04 5.79
N PHE A 67 -9.17 -6.21 5.80
CA PHE A 67 -8.26 -6.64 4.74
C PHE A 67 -8.96 -6.70 3.37
N LEU A 68 -10.15 -7.28 3.29
CA LEU A 68 -10.92 -7.36 2.05
C LEU A 68 -11.39 -5.99 1.56
N ALA A 69 -11.86 -5.13 2.47
CA ALA A 69 -12.27 -3.76 2.14
C ALA A 69 -11.08 -2.95 1.59
N MET A 70 -9.92 -3.02 2.25
CA MET A 70 -8.71 -2.38 1.78
C MET A 70 -8.25 -2.93 0.43
N SER A 71 -8.24 -4.24 0.24
CA SER A 71 -7.85 -4.87 -1.03
C SER A 71 -8.67 -4.33 -2.20
N LYS A 72 -9.99 -4.22 -2.02
CA LYS A 72 -10.91 -3.67 -3.03
C LYS A 72 -10.64 -2.20 -3.32
N ALA A 73 -10.41 -1.40 -2.28
CA ALA A 73 -10.12 0.03 -2.41
C ALA A 73 -8.77 0.27 -3.10
N ILE A 74 -7.72 -0.38 -2.62
CA ILE A 74 -6.37 -0.27 -3.18
C ILE A 74 -6.35 -0.66 -4.67
N LYS A 75 -7.00 -1.77 -5.04
CA LYS A 75 -7.08 -2.17 -6.45
C LYS A 75 -7.64 -1.08 -7.36
N LYS A 76 -8.66 -0.33 -6.90
CA LYS A 76 -9.28 0.75 -7.68
C LYS A 76 -8.35 1.94 -7.93
N CYS A 77 -7.39 2.16 -7.04
CA CYS A 77 -6.46 3.28 -7.10
C CYS A 77 -5.19 2.96 -7.90
N GLN A 78 -5.07 1.75 -8.50
CA GLN A 78 -3.88 1.39 -9.26
C GLN A 78 -3.75 2.23 -10.53
N ARG A 79 -2.58 2.82 -10.74
CA ARG A 79 -2.22 3.57 -11.94
C ARG A 79 -2.12 2.65 -13.17
N LYS A 80 -2.20 3.28 -14.34
CA LYS A 80 -2.05 2.55 -15.62
C LYS A 80 -0.67 1.91 -15.78
N ASP A 81 0.38 2.49 -15.18
CA ASP A 81 1.75 1.96 -15.18
C ASP A 81 2.01 0.87 -14.13
N GLY A 82 1.03 0.54 -13.29
CA GLY A 82 1.12 -0.52 -12.30
C GLY A 82 1.45 -0.05 -10.88
N PHE A 83 1.99 1.15 -10.71
CA PHE A 83 2.26 1.73 -9.40
C PHE A 83 0.99 2.30 -8.75
N TRP A 84 1.17 2.86 -7.56
CA TRP A 84 0.22 3.75 -6.90
C TRP A 84 0.86 5.11 -6.68
N ASN A 85 0.02 6.16 -6.65
CA ASN A 85 0.44 7.51 -6.29
C ASN A 85 0.72 7.61 -4.79
N VAL A 86 1.46 8.63 -4.36
CA VAL A 86 1.61 8.96 -2.94
C VAL A 86 0.24 9.26 -2.32
N SER A 87 -0.57 10.12 -2.96
CA SER A 87 -1.97 10.25 -2.64
C SER A 87 -2.81 9.30 -3.49
N LEU A 88 -3.60 8.43 -2.83
CA LEU A 88 -4.38 7.40 -3.53
C LEU A 88 -5.57 7.97 -4.31
N HIS A 89 -6.16 9.08 -3.87
CA HIS A 89 -7.35 9.66 -4.46
C HIS A 89 -7.09 10.92 -5.29
N ASP A 90 -5.87 11.48 -5.27
CA ASP A 90 -5.52 12.65 -6.05
C ASP A 90 -4.18 12.48 -6.78
N GLU A 91 -4.24 12.09 -8.05
CA GLU A 91 -3.04 11.95 -8.88
C GLU A 91 -2.39 13.30 -9.25
N THR A 92 -3.08 14.41 -9.03
CA THR A 92 -2.57 15.77 -9.30
C THR A 92 -1.89 16.37 -8.07
N ASN A 93 -2.16 15.80 -6.88
CA ASN A 93 -1.55 16.18 -5.62
C ASN A 93 -0.70 15.01 -5.12
N PHE A 94 0.62 15.14 -5.17
CA PHE A 94 1.55 14.05 -4.86
C PHE A 94 1.33 12.81 -5.74
N GLY A 95 1.14 13.04 -7.03
CA GLY A 95 1.07 11.98 -8.04
C GLY A 95 2.43 11.41 -8.40
N GLY A 96 2.42 10.39 -9.23
CA GLY A 96 3.61 9.72 -9.73
C GLY A 96 3.84 8.36 -9.09
N LYS A 97 4.91 7.69 -9.56
CA LYS A 97 5.29 6.37 -9.03
C LYS A 97 5.75 6.50 -7.58
N GLU A 98 5.26 5.62 -6.72
CA GLU A 98 5.72 5.51 -5.33
C GLU A 98 5.94 4.03 -4.99
N THR A 99 7.19 3.64 -4.73
CA THR A 99 7.57 2.23 -4.64
C THR A 99 7.22 1.60 -3.30
N SER A 100 7.33 2.32 -2.18
CA SER A 100 7.15 1.71 -0.86
C SER A 100 5.70 1.26 -0.60
N GLY A 101 4.73 2.12 -0.90
CA GLY A 101 3.30 1.77 -0.82
C GLY A 101 2.93 0.70 -1.84
N THR A 102 3.43 0.84 -3.09
CA THR A 102 3.23 -0.17 -4.14
C THR A 102 3.70 -1.55 -3.70
N ALA A 103 4.90 -1.65 -3.12
CA ALA A 103 5.45 -2.92 -2.64
C ALA A 103 4.61 -3.53 -1.52
N LEU A 104 4.17 -2.73 -0.55
CA LEU A 104 3.32 -3.21 0.55
C LEU A 104 1.94 -3.67 0.04
N PHE A 105 1.39 -3.04 -0.99
CA PHE A 105 0.15 -3.48 -1.61
C PHE A 105 0.34 -4.80 -2.36
N VAL A 106 1.45 -4.97 -3.08
CA VAL A 106 1.81 -6.24 -3.73
C VAL A 106 1.97 -7.34 -2.68
N TYR A 107 2.70 -7.08 -1.59
CA TYR A 107 2.87 -8.01 -0.48
C TYR A 107 1.53 -8.51 0.05
N GLY A 108 0.62 -7.63 0.42
CA GLY A 108 -0.67 -8.01 0.99
C GLY A 108 -1.58 -8.71 -0.03
N MET A 109 -1.63 -8.26 -1.30
CA MET A 109 -2.43 -8.92 -2.34
C MET A 109 -1.89 -10.33 -2.63
N ALA A 110 -0.57 -10.50 -2.75
CA ALA A 110 0.04 -11.82 -3.01
C ALA A 110 -0.25 -12.78 -1.87
N TRP A 111 -0.09 -12.33 -0.62
CA TRP A 111 -0.46 -13.10 0.56
C TRP A 111 -1.94 -13.47 0.56
N GLY A 112 -2.83 -12.53 0.26
CA GLY A 112 -4.27 -12.76 0.21
C GLY A 112 -4.69 -13.78 -0.84
N VAL A 113 -4.08 -13.73 -2.03
CA VAL A 113 -4.30 -14.71 -3.11
C VAL A 113 -3.81 -16.11 -2.67
N ARG A 114 -2.60 -16.19 -2.10
CA ARG A 114 -2.01 -17.44 -1.64
C ARG A 114 -2.84 -18.11 -0.53
N ASN A 115 -3.43 -17.33 0.34
CA ASN A 115 -4.26 -17.82 1.45
C ASN A 115 -5.76 -17.95 1.12
N GLY A 116 -6.15 -17.75 -0.16
CA GLY A 116 -7.54 -17.93 -0.60
C GLY A 116 -8.52 -16.87 -0.11
N LEU A 117 -8.03 -15.74 0.43
CA LEU A 117 -8.86 -14.60 0.83
C LEU A 117 -9.22 -13.71 -0.35
N LEU A 118 -8.36 -13.65 -1.37
CA LEU A 118 -8.57 -12.87 -2.59
C LEU A 118 -8.70 -13.80 -3.79
N ASP A 119 -9.64 -13.48 -4.68
CA ASP A 119 -9.82 -14.23 -5.94
C ASP A 119 -8.58 -14.09 -6.84
N LYS A 120 -7.97 -15.24 -7.17
CA LYS A 120 -6.74 -15.28 -7.98
C LYS A 120 -6.93 -14.66 -9.36
N LYS A 121 -8.08 -14.84 -9.99
CA LYS A 121 -8.34 -14.31 -11.35
C LYS A 121 -8.44 -12.78 -11.32
N GLU A 122 -8.95 -12.23 -10.23
CA GLU A 122 -9.15 -10.80 -10.06
C GLU A 122 -7.86 -10.07 -9.63
N TYR A 123 -7.11 -10.63 -8.67
CA TYR A 123 -6.01 -9.90 -8.03
C TYR A 123 -4.62 -10.24 -8.58
N LEU A 124 -4.41 -11.45 -9.14
CA LEU A 124 -3.10 -11.83 -9.69
C LEU A 124 -2.64 -10.89 -10.83
N PRO A 125 -3.50 -10.49 -11.79
CA PRO A 125 -3.08 -9.52 -12.81
C PRO A 125 -2.68 -8.15 -12.24
N VAL A 126 -3.37 -7.68 -11.20
CA VAL A 126 -3.10 -6.40 -10.53
C VAL A 126 -1.73 -6.42 -9.85
N LEU A 127 -1.50 -7.41 -9.01
CA LEU A 127 -0.24 -7.52 -8.26
C LEU A 127 0.96 -7.81 -9.16
N LEU A 128 0.82 -8.65 -10.20
CA LEU A 128 1.91 -8.93 -11.13
C LEU A 128 2.24 -7.73 -12.01
N LYS A 129 1.23 -6.95 -12.42
CA LYS A 129 1.46 -5.69 -13.12
C LYS A 129 2.32 -4.74 -12.28
N ALA A 130 1.99 -4.59 -10.99
CA ALA A 130 2.75 -3.75 -10.07
C ALA A 130 4.17 -4.30 -9.82
N TRP A 131 4.28 -5.60 -9.56
CA TRP A 131 5.57 -6.25 -9.35
C TRP A 131 6.51 -6.08 -10.54
N ASN A 132 6.03 -6.38 -11.76
CA ASN A 132 6.82 -6.21 -12.98
C ASN A 132 7.20 -4.75 -13.22
N ALA A 133 6.29 -3.81 -12.98
CA ALA A 133 6.57 -2.39 -13.10
C ALA A 133 7.66 -1.94 -12.11
N MET A 134 7.62 -2.38 -10.85
CA MET A 134 8.67 -2.06 -9.87
C MET A 134 10.03 -2.64 -10.31
N VAL A 135 10.07 -3.89 -10.76
CA VAL A 135 11.31 -4.55 -11.21
C VAL A 135 11.90 -3.83 -12.43
N GLN A 136 11.07 -3.40 -13.38
CA GLN A 136 11.52 -2.77 -14.61
C GLN A 136 11.88 -1.30 -14.44
N ASP A 137 11.10 -0.56 -13.65
CA ASP A 137 11.14 0.90 -13.64
C ASP A 137 11.80 1.47 -12.38
N ALA A 138 11.82 0.73 -11.27
CA ALA A 138 12.34 1.24 -10.00
C ALA A 138 13.71 0.67 -9.61
N VAL A 139 14.07 -0.52 -10.06
CA VAL A 139 15.36 -1.13 -9.71
C VAL A 139 16.46 -0.55 -10.59
N HIS A 140 17.47 0.07 -9.96
CA HIS A 140 18.67 0.57 -10.63
C HIS A 140 19.65 -0.55 -10.98
N PRO A 141 20.53 -0.36 -11.98
CA PRO A 141 21.54 -1.36 -12.35
C PRO A 141 22.50 -1.73 -11.21
N ASP A 142 22.72 -0.85 -10.25
CA ASP A 142 23.55 -1.05 -9.06
C ASP A 142 22.79 -1.68 -7.88
N GLY A 143 21.48 -1.94 -8.05
CA GLY A 143 20.63 -2.51 -7.02
C GLY A 143 19.92 -1.50 -6.10
N CYS A 144 20.14 -0.20 -6.27
CA CYS A 144 19.35 0.81 -5.58
C CYS A 144 17.89 0.78 -6.03
N LEU A 145 16.99 1.27 -5.19
CA LEU A 145 15.56 1.29 -5.47
C LEU A 145 15.08 2.75 -5.62
N GLY A 146 14.61 3.08 -6.82
CA GLY A 146 14.06 4.39 -7.14
C GLY A 146 12.61 4.56 -6.73
N TYR A 147 12.11 5.78 -6.85
CA TYR A 147 10.73 6.18 -6.53
C TYR A 147 10.30 5.85 -5.10
N VAL A 148 11.23 5.75 -4.15
CA VAL A 148 10.90 5.60 -2.73
C VAL A 148 10.71 6.99 -2.14
N GLN A 149 9.52 7.25 -1.59
CA GLN A 149 9.25 8.50 -0.89
C GLN A 149 10.13 8.58 0.35
N GLY A 150 10.86 9.67 0.56
CA GLY A 150 11.67 9.90 1.75
C GLY A 150 10.84 9.83 3.03
N THR A 151 11.50 9.62 4.17
CA THR A 151 10.85 9.61 5.48
C THR A 151 10.12 10.91 5.76
N GLY A 152 9.00 10.79 6.48
CA GLY A 152 8.18 11.93 6.80
C GLY A 152 6.93 11.55 7.57
N LYS A 153 6.15 12.56 7.94
CA LYS A 153 4.93 12.43 8.75
C LYS A 153 3.66 12.51 7.90
N GLU A 154 3.75 12.96 6.65
CA GLU A 154 2.59 13.26 5.82
C GLU A 154 2.91 13.09 4.32
N PRO A 155 1.90 13.01 3.45
CA PRO A 155 2.09 12.78 2.00
C PRO A 155 3.00 13.78 1.29
N LYS A 156 3.06 15.04 1.77
CA LYS A 156 3.93 16.08 1.18
C LYS A 156 5.41 15.90 1.50
N ASP A 157 5.74 15.15 2.55
CA ASP A 157 7.13 14.97 2.97
C ASP A 157 7.87 14.07 1.98
N GLY A 158 9.17 14.32 1.83
CA GLY A 158 10.00 13.53 0.92
C GLY A 158 9.72 13.75 -0.56
N GLN A 159 8.99 14.78 -0.93
CA GLN A 159 8.74 15.17 -2.32
C GLN A 159 9.89 15.98 -2.92
N PRO A 160 10.08 15.95 -4.26
CA PRO A 160 9.43 15.04 -5.20
C PRO A 160 9.94 13.59 -5.08
N VAL A 161 9.10 12.62 -5.39
CA VAL A 161 9.49 11.21 -5.48
C VAL A 161 9.97 10.93 -6.90
N THR A 162 11.27 10.67 -7.06
CA THR A 162 11.90 10.48 -8.39
C THR A 162 12.73 9.20 -8.43
N TYR A 163 13.10 8.77 -9.65
CA TYR A 163 13.93 7.60 -9.87
C TYR A 163 15.28 7.71 -9.16
N ASP A 164 15.98 8.85 -9.32
CA ASP A 164 17.35 9.05 -8.85
C ASP A 164 17.46 9.55 -7.41
N LYS A 165 16.31 9.84 -6.76
CA LYS A 165 16.34 10.32 -5.38
C LYS A 165 16.55 9.17 -4.41
N ILE A 166 17.67 9.20 -3.72
CA ILE A 166 17.97 8.28 -2.61
C ILE A 166 17.24 8.81 -1.38
N PRO A 167 16.34 8.06 -0.75
CA PRO A 167 15.69 8.46 0.49
C PRO A 167 16.68 8.44 1.68
N ASP A 168 16.37 9.21 2.72
CA ASP A 168 17.23 9.30 3.93
C ASP A 168 17.43 7.96 4.62
N PHE A 169 16.43 7.06 4.51
CA PHE A 169 16.45 5.70 5.02
C PHE A 169 16.09 4.73 3.90
N GLU A 170 17.06 4.32 3.15
CA GLU A 170 16.94 3.45 1.98
C GLU A 170 16.46 2.04 2.33
N ASP A 171 16.79 1.56 3.53
CA ASP A 171 16.54 0.22 4.01
C ASP A 171 15.07 -0.14 4.10
N TYR A 172 14.18 0.79 4.51
CA TYR A 172 12.76 0.46 4.61
C TYR A 172 12.10 0.23 3.23
N GLY A 173 12.50 0.98 2.20
CA GLY A 173 12.00 0.81 0.84
C GLY A 173 12.39 -0.56 0.27
N ILE A 174 13.66 -0.92 0.42
CA ILE A 174 14.18 -2.25 0.05
C ILE A 174 13.48 -3.33 0.86
N GLY A 175 13.25 -3.13 2.16
CA GLY A 175 12.52 -4.07 3.01
C GLY A 175 11.11 -4.34 2.50
N CYS A 176 10.36 -3.31 2.12
CA CYS A 176 9.03 -3.45 1.52
C CYS A 176 9.08 -4.22 0.20
N PHE A 177 10.05 -3.91 -0.67
CA PHE A 177 10.24 -4.58 -1.95
C PHE A 177 10.57 -6.08 -1.78
N LEU A 178 11.44 -6.43 -0.83
CA LEU A 178 11.78 -7.81 -0.53
C LEU A 178 10.61 -8.59 0.07
N LEU A 179 9.79 -7.97 0.92
CA LEU A 179 8.55 -8.56 1.42
C LEU A 179 7.60 -8.89 0.25
N ALA A 180 7.39 -7.95 -0.68
CA ALA A 180 6.60 -8.17 -1.87
C ALA A 180 7.15 -9.32 -2.71
N GLY A 181 8.44 -9.32 -3.01
CA GLY A 181 9.11 -10.36 -3.80
C GLY A 181 8.99 -11.74 -3.17
N THR A 182 9.10 -11.83 -1.85
CA THR A 182 8.95 -13.08 -1.10
C THR A 182 7.54 -13.67 -1.29
N GLU A 183 6.49 -12.86 -1.19
CA GLU A 183 5.12 -13.36 -1.37
C GLU A 183 4.79 -13.65 -2.84
N VAL A 184 5.30 -12.84 -3.78
CA VAL A 184 5.17 -13.14 -5.22
C VAL A 184 5.86 -14.46 -5.57
N TYR A 185 7.05 -14.73 -5.03
CA TYR A 185 7.76 -16.00 -5.23
C TYR A 185 6.95 -17.22 -4.76
N LYS A 186 6.22 -17.10 -3.66
CA LYS A 186 5.38 -18.16 -3.08
C LYS A 186 4.09 -18.43 -3.87
N LEU A 187 3.78 -17.66 -4.91
CA LEU A 187 2.60 -17.88 -5.78
C LEU A 187 2.84 -18.93 -6.87
N ASN A 188 4.10 -19.33 -7.09
CA ASN A 188 4.52 -20.33 -8.07
C ASN A 188 4.25 -21.76 -7.59
#